data_9f9d31932747dc2db1c646779553cbe4
#
_entry.id   9f9d31932747dc2db1c646779553cbe4
#
_cell.length_a   1.000
_cell.length_b   1.000
_cell.length_c   1.000
_cell.angle_alpha   90.00
_cell.angle_beta   90.00
_cell.angle_gamma   90.00
#
_symmetry.space_group_name_H-M   'P 1'
#
loop_
_entity.id
_entity.type
_entity.pdbx_description
1 polymer ?
#
loop_
_entity_poly.entity_id
_entity_poly.type
_entity_poly.pdbx_seq_one_letter_code
_entity_poly.pdbx_strand_id
1 'polypeptide(L)'
;ANGGKRYYIATMISSGKEDDERIRRHIADRDGMGFETVECFKNILDCLENVDTDGAFLVDSVTALLQNALFPVEKNYELDPDAAKRCSDELVEFAGKVRHAVFVSDYIYSDAERYSETTERYRKCLAYIDHRLAHVCDTVVEVSAGQYIVHKGELVL
;
A
#
# COMPACT_ATOMS: atom_id res chain seq x y z
N ALA A 1 6.25 19.80 -18.08
CA ALA A 1 6.32 19.40 -16.68
C ALA A 1 5.14 20.01 -15.93
N ASN A 2 4.05 19.31 -15.79
CA ASN A 2 2.91 19.73 -14.97
C ASN A 2 3.25 19.45 -13.52
N GLY A 3 3.63 20.48 -12.76
CA GLY A 3 3.94 20.41 -11.34
C GLY A 3 2.68 20.25 -10.48
N GLY A 4 1.92 19.17 -10.66
CA GLY A 4 0.84 18.81 -9.76
C GLY A 4 1.39 18.41 -8.39
N LYS A 5 0.57 18.50 -7.35
CA LYS A 5 0.91 18.04 -6.01
C LYS A 5 1.23 16.55 -6.01
N ARG A 6 2.20 16.14 -5.19
CA ARG A 6 2.59 14.76 -5.00
C ARG A 6 2.38 14.37 -3.55
N TYR A 7 1.66 13.31 -3.31
CA TYR A 7 1.35 12.81 -1.98
C TYR A 7 1.99 11.45 -1.76
N TYR A 8 2.63 11.31 -0.62
CA TYR A 8 3.12 10.03 -0.13
C TYR A 8 2.21 9.60 1.02
N ILE A 9 1.44 8.54 0.79
CA ILE A 9 0.54 7.98 1.79
C ILE A 9 1.33 6.96 2.61
N ALA A 10 1.69 7.35 3.83
CA ALA A 10 2.44 6.54 4.77
C ALA A 10 1.47 5.67 5.59
N THR A 11 1.52 4.35 5.40
CA THR A 11 0.57 3.41 6.01
C THR A 11 1.17 2.62 7.17
N MET A 12 2.50 2.69 7.39
CA MET A 12 3.17 1.92 8.43
C MET A 12 3.00 2.55 9.81
N ILE A 13 2.50 1.75 10.77
CA ILE A 13 2.53 2.08 12.20
C ILE A 13 3.83 1.53 12.78
N SER A 14 4.57 2.37 13.52
CA SER A 14 5.76 1.90 14.23
C SER A 14 5.37 0.98 15.38
N SER A 15 6.01 -0.17 15.46
CA SER A 15 5.91 -1.12 16.57
C SER A 15 7.18 -1.17 17.44
N GLY A 16 8.20 -0.38 17.10
CA GLY A 16 9.47 -0.34 17.83
C GLY A 16 10.60 0.36 17.10
N LYS A 17 11.80 0.29 17.67
CA LYS A 17 12.99 1.04 17.18
C LYS A 17 13.37 0.73 15.72
N GLU A 18 13.20 -0.51 15.31
CA GLU A 18 13.53 -0.96 13.94
C GLU A 18 12.57 -0.29 12.93
N ASP A 19 11.27 -0.26 13.24
CA ASP A 19 10.28 0.44 12.42
C ASP A 19 10.53 1.95 12.40
N ASP A 20 10.90 2.55 13.54
CA ASP A 20 11.25 3.97 13.62
C ASP A 20 12.47 4.32 12.73
N GLU A 21 13.45 3.43 12.66
CA GLU A 21 14.62 3.60 11.79
C GLU A 21 14.24 3.46 10.32
N ARG A 22 13.36 2.52 10.00
CA ARG A 22 12.82 2.32 8.65
C ARG A 22 12.01 3.53 8.19
N ILE A 23 11.11 4.04 9.04
CA ILE A 23 10.32 5.24 8.75
C ILE A 23 11.24 6.46 8.54
N ARG A 24 12.25 6.67 9.41
CA ARG A 24 13.21 7.76 9.25
C ARG A 24 14.00 7.67 7.94
N ARG A 25 14.41 6.47 7.53
CA ARG A 25 15.08 6.25 6.25
C ARG A 25 14.17 6.60 5.08
N HIS A 26 12.92 6.13 5.08
CA HIS A 26 11.95 6.45 4.04
C HIS A 26 11.63 7.96 3.95
N ILE A 27 11.67 8.68 5.08
CA ILE A 27 11.53 10.15 5.08
C ILE A 27 12.75 10.78 4.43
N ALA A 28 13.97 10.36 4.82
CA ALA A 28 15.21 10.89 4.26
C ALA A 28 15.35 10.62 2.75
N ASP A 29 14.97 9.42 2.31
CA ASP A 29 15.03 9.03 0.90
C ASP A 29 14.09 9.87 0.02
N ARG A 30 13.01 10.42 0.59
CA ARG A 30 12.04 11.28 -0.11
C ARG A 30 12.39 12.78 -0.06
N ASP A 31 13.37 13.15 0.77
CA ASP A 31 13.74 14.56 0.93
C ASP A 31 14.14 15.18 -0.41
N GLY A 32 13.59 16.35 -0.72
CA GLY A 32 13.82 17.02 -2.00
C GLY A 32 13.02 16.46 -3.20
N MET A 33 12.26 15.36 -3.06
CA MET A 33 11.44 14.82 -4.15
C MET A 33 10.08 15.54 -4.32
N GLY A 34 9.75 16.47 -3.42
CA GLY A 34 8.53 17.28 -3.49
C GLY A 34 7.25 16.52 -3.11
N PHE A 35 7.36 15.49 -2.28
CA PHE A 35 6.21 14.82 -1.71
C PHE A 35 5.70 15.54 -0.45
N GLU A 36 4.38 15.66 -0.36
CA GLU A 36 3.67 15.96 0.88
C GLU A 36 3.29 14.61 1.54
N THR A 37 3.73 14.38 2.77
CA THR A 37 3.43 13.13 3.47
C THR A 37 2.06 13.21 4.15
N VAL A 38 1.22 12.21 3.90
CA VAL A 38 -0.08 12.01 4.55
C VAL A 38 -0.03 10.66 5.27
N GLU A 39 -0.16 10.68 6.60
CA GLU A 39 -0.25 9.45 7.38
C GLU A 39 -1.67 8.88 7.30
N CYS A 40 -1.78 7.60 6.96
CA CYS A 40 -3.05 6.90 6.83
C CYS A 40 -2.91 5.43 7.23
N PHE A 41 -3.32 5.10 8.43
CA PHE A 41 -3.07 3.78 9.03
C PHE A 41 -4.26 2.81 8.92
N LYS A 42 -5.44 3.31 8.52
CA LYS A 42 -6.69 2.53 8.47
C LYS A 42 -7.40 2.71 7.12
N ASN A 43 -8.55 3.36 7.10
CA ASN A 43 -9.31 3.61 5.89
C ASN A 43 -8.59 4.61 4.98
N ILE A 44 -8.13 4.16 3.83
CA ILE A 44 -7.37 5.01 2.91
C ILE A 44 -8.21 6.16 2.34
N LEU A 45 -9.53 6.04 2.34
CA LEU A 45 -10.42 7.10 1.85
C LEU A 45 -10.41 8.35 2.75
N ASP A 46 -10.07 8.19 4.04
CA ASP A 46 -10.01 9.31 4.99
C ASP A 46 -8.92 10.32 4.60
N CYS A 47 -7.86 9.88 3.91
CA CYS A 47 -6.81 10.79 3.46
C CYS A 47 -7.24 11.73 2.34
N LEU A 48 -8.37 11.45 1.66
CA LEU A 48 -8.89 12.29 0.58
C LEU A 48 -9.53 13.59 1.07
N GLU A 49 -9.81 13.73 2.36
CA GLU A 49 -10.48 14.92 2.91
C GLU A 49 -9.65 16.21 2.76
N ASN A 50 -8.31 16.11 2.76
CA ASN A 50 -7.41 17.26 2.81
C ASN A 50 -6.36 17.27 1.69
N VAL A 51 -6.59 16.55 0.59
CA VAL A 51 -5.68 16.45 -0.54
C VAL A 51 -6.34 16.88 -1.84
N ASP A 52 -5.51 17.23 -2.82
CA ASP A 52 -5.97 17.50 -4.17
C ASP A 52 -6.01 16.17 -4.96
N THR A 53 -7.20 15.70 -5.29
CA THR A 53 -7.41 14.43 -6.01
C THR A 53 -6.89 14.43 -7.44
N ASP A 54 -6.60 15.60 -8.02
CA ASP A 54 -5.90 15.73 -9.31
C ASP A 54 -4.37 15.53 -9.19
N GLY A 55 -3.85 15.42 -7.97
CA GLY A 55 -2.46 15.13 -7.66
C GLY A 55 -2.05 13.70 -8.00
N ALA A 56 -0.77 13.40 -7.72
CA ALA A 56 -0.21 12.05 -7.83
C ALA A 56 0.03 11.45 -6.45
N PHE A 57 -0.38 10.22 -6.25
CA PHE A 57 -0.33 9.51 -4.98
C PHE A 57 0.61 8.30 -5.06
N LEU A 58 1.48 8.16 -4.07
CA LEU A 58 2.27 6.95 -3.83
C LEU A 58 1.82 6.35 -2.49
N VAL A 59 1.16 5.19 -2.54
CA VAL A 59 0.70 4.46 -1.35
C VAL A 59 1.76 3.45 -0.94
N ASP A 60 2.42 3.68 0.18
CA ASP A 60 3.49 2.82 0.70
C ASP A 60 3.20 2.41 2.16
N SER A 61 2.63 1.23 2.33
CA SER A 61 2.32 0.17 1.39
C SER A 61 0.92 -0.43 1.62
N VAL A 62 0.40 -1.11 0.61
CA VAL A 62 -0.83 -1.93 0.73
C VAL A 62 -0.64 -3.01 1.79
N THR A 63 0.55 -3.60 1.87
CA THR A 63 0.94 -4.62 2.85
C THR A 63 0.76 -4.14 4.29
N ALA A 64 1.31 -2.96 4.61
CA ALA A 64 1.19 -2.38 5.96
C ALA A 64 -0.26 -1.99 6.27
N LEU A 65 -0.98 -1.41 5.30
CA LEU A 65 -2.39 -1.05 5.48
C LEU A 65 -3.25 -2.27 5.79
N LEU A 66 -3.05 -3.37 5.06
CA LEU A 66 -3.74 -4.64 5.32
C LEU A 66 -3.38 -5.20 6.70
N GLN A 67 -2.10 -5.15 7.10
CA GLN A 67 -1.67 -5.61 8.42
C GLN A 67 -2.39 -4.87 9.54
N ASN A 68 -2.48 -3.54 9.45
CA ASN A 68 -3.19 -2.72 10.42
C ASN A 68 -4.68 -3.06 10.48
N ALA A 69 -5.30 -3.34 9.33
CA ALA A 69 -6.71 -3.70 9.24
C ALA A 69 -7.01 -5.11 9.77
N LEU A 70 -6.11 -6.08 9.50
CA LEU A 70 -6.27 -7.47 9.96
C LEU A 70 -6.05 -7.64 11.46
N PHE A 71 -5.13 -6.85 12.05
CA PHE A 71 -4.73 -6.95 13.45
C PHE A 71 -4.89 -5.60 14.17
N PRO A 72 -6.13 -5.10 14.30
CA PRO A 72 -6.37 -3.79 14.87
C PRO A 72 -6.02 -3.75 16.36
N VAL A 73 -5.34 -2.69 16.78
CA VAL A 73 -4.94 -2.47 18.18
C VAL A 73 -6.16 -2.44 19.10
N GLU A 74 -7.25 -1.88 18.64
CA GLU A 74 -8.53 -1.76 19.39
C GLU A 74 -9.15 -3.11 19.73
N LYS A 75 -8.80 -4.16 18.98
CA LYS A 75 -9.23 -5.55 19.18
C LYS A 75 -8.13 -6.43 19.78
N ASN A 76 -7.16 -5.84 20.48
CA ASN A 76 -6.01 -6.55 21.04
C ASN A 76 -5.28 -7.43 20.02
N TYR A 77 -5.15 -6.97 18.79
CA TYR A 77 -4.55 -7.70 17.67
C TYR A 77 -5.26 -9.01 17.30
N GLU A 78 -6.51 -9.18 17.70
CA GLU A 78 -7.33 -10.30 17.21
C GLU A 78 -7.63 -10.10 15.73
N LEU A 79 -7.52 -11.19 14.96
CA LEU A 79 -7.70 -11.17 13.52
C LEU A 79 -9.14 -10.79 13.13
N ASP A 80 -9.27 -9.73 12.34
CA ASP A 80 -10.55 -9.30 11.77
C ASP A 80 -10.82 -10.06 10.46
N PRO A 81 -11.84 -10.93 10.41
CA PRO A 81 -12.10 -11.76 9.23
C PRO A 81 -12.55 -10.97 8.00
N ASP A 82 -13.13 -9.78 8.19
CA ASP A 82 -13.69 -8.96 7.11
C ASP A 82 -12.72 -7.88 6.61
N ALA A 83 -11.56 -7.75 7.27
CA ALA A 83 -10.60 -6.68 6.98
C ALA A 83 -10.10 -6.66 5.54
N ALA A 84 -9.80 -7.83 4.97
CA ALA A 84 -9.28 -7.91 3.60
C ALA A 84 -10.30 -7.38 2.57
N LYS A 85 -11.58 -7.73 2.76
CA LYS A 85 -12.64 -7.25 1.88
C LYS A 85 -12.81 -5.74 1.99
N ARG A 86 -12.90 -5.20 3.22
CA ARG A 86 -13.02 -3.76 3.45
C ARG A 86 -11.84 -3.01 2.86
N CYS A 87 -10.62 -3.39 3.23
CA CYS A 87 -9.39 -2.75 2.75
C CYS A 87 -9.31 -2.77 1.22
N SER A 88 -9.69 -3.87 0.59
CA SER A 88 -9.73 -3.99 -0.86
C SER A 88 -10.77 -3.08 -1.50
N ASP A 89 -11.98 -3.00 -0.94
CA ASP A 89 -13.05 -2.15 -1.46
C ASP A 89 -12.65 -0.66 -1.35
N GLU A 90 -12.06 -0.25 -0.23
CA GLU A 90 -11.55 1.09 0.00
C GLU A 90 -10.40 1.46 -0.96
N LEU A 91 -9.45 0.56 -1.21
CA LEU A 91 -8.34 0.78 -2.15
C LEU A 91 -8.82 0.91 -3.59
N VAL A 92 -9.77 0.07 -4.01
CA VAL A 92 -10.38 0.14 -5.35
C VAL A 92 -11.16 1.44 -5.52
N GLU A 93 -11.91 1.84 -4.49
CA GLU A 93 -12.64 3.11 -4.50
C GLU A 93 -11.69 4.31 -4.54
N PHE A 94 -10.59 4.26 -3.76
CA PHE A 94 -9.53 5.27 -3.79
C PHE A 94 -8.94 5.42 -5.19
N ALA A 95 -8.59 4.29 -5.84
CA ALA A 95 -8.05 4.30 -7.20
C ALA A 95 -9.00 4.96 -8.21
N GLY A 96 -10.32 4.84 -8.01
CA GLY A 96 -11.32 5.49 -8.86
C GLY A 96 -11.55 6.97 -8.58
N LYS A 97 -11.11 7.46 -7.40
CA LYS A 97 -11.33 8.86 -6.98
C LYS A 97 -10.14 9.78 -7.24
N VAL A 98 -8.95 9.23 -7.45
CA VAL A 98 -7.73 10.01 -7.70
C VAL A 98 -7.28 9.86 -9.15
N ARG A 99 -6.63 10.88 -9.65
CA ARG A 99 -6.21 10.90 -11.06
C ARG A 99 -5.02 10.00 -11.34
N HIS A 100 -4.04 9.98 -10.43
CA HIS A 100 -2.82 9.18 -10.56
C HIS A 100 -2.49 8.52 -9.23
N ALA A 101 -2.38 7.20 -9.21
CA ALA A 101 -1.97 6.46 -8.03
C ALA A 101 -0.97 5.36 -8.38
N VAL A 102 0.02 5.20 -7.51
CA VAL A 102 0.94 4.05 -7.49
C VAL A 102 0.76 3.35 -6.15
N PHE A 103 0.46 2.06 -6.19
CA PHE A 103 0.34 1.22 -5.01
C PHE A 103 1.56 0.32 -4.90
N VAL A 104 2.23 0.35 -3.75
CA VAL A 104 3.34 -0.56 -3.43
C VAL A 104 2.80 -1.71 -2.59
N SER A 105 3.07 -2.93 -3.02
CA SER A 105 2.71 -4.15 -2.29
C SER A 105 3.90 -5.11 -2.26
N ASP A 106 4.09 -5.80 -1.13
CA ASP A 106 5.14 -6.80 -1.00
C ASP A 106 4.66 -8.15 -1.52
N TYR A 107 5.40 -8.76 -2.45
CA TYR A 107 5.06 -10.04 -3.06
C TYR A 107 5.48 -11.21 -2.16
N ILE A 108 4.81 -11.35 -1.00
CA ILE A 108 5.16 -12.32 0.05
C ILE A 108 4.50 -13.70 -0.09
N TYR A 109 3.70 -13.93 -1.12
CA TYR A 109 2.92 -15.17 -1.27
C TYR A 109 3.42 -16.08 -2.40
N SER A 110 4.60 -15.81 -2.96
CA SER A 110 5.17 -16.55 -4.09
C SER A 110 6.10 -17.70 -3.70
N ASP A 111 6.53 -17.79 -2.44
CA ASP A 111 7.40 -18.89 -1.99
C ASP A 111 6.63 -20.18 -1.71
N ALA A 112 7.36 -21.31 -1.61
CA ALA A 112 6.81 -22.63 -1.33
C ALA A 112 6.83 -22.98 0.17
N GLU A 113 7.27 -22.08 1.03
CA GLU A 113 7.32 -22.29 2.47
C GLU A 113 5.90 -22.34 3.05
N ARG A 114 5.72 -23.17 4.10
CA ARG A 114 4.48 -23.22 4.87
C ARG A 114 4.66 -22.50 6.19
N TYR A 115 3.83 -21.51 6.42
CA TYR A 115 3.84 -20.71 7.63
C TYR A 115 2.71 -21.08 8.59
N SER A 116 2.62 -20.38 9.72
CA SER A 116 1.49 -20.51 10.64
C SER A 116 0.15 -20.22 9.92
N GLU A 117 -0.94 -20.74 10.45
CA GLU A 117 -2.28 -20.49 9.87
C GLU A 117 -2.59 -19.01 9.74
N THR A 118 -2.19 -18.20 10.73
CA THR A 118 -2.36 -16.73 10.72
C THR A 118 -1.57 -16.10 9.60
N THR A 119 -0.32 -16.49 9.39
CA THR A 119 0.54 -15.97 8.31
C THR A 119 0.00 -16.38 6.95
N GLU A 120 -0.44 -17.64 6.78
CA GLU A 120 -1.06 -18.10 5.53
C GLU A 120 -2.34 -17.34 5.22
N ARG A 121 -3.13 -17.01 6.23
CA ARG A 121 -4.33 -16.19 6.06
C ARG A 121 -3.96 -14.76 5.61
N TYR A 122 -2.97 -14.15 6.23
CA TYR A 122 -2.46 -12.85 5.82
C TYR A 122 -1.98 -12.83 4.37
N ARG A 123 -1.18 -13.82 3.96
CA ARG A 123 -0.70 -13.99 2.57
C ARG A 123 -1.85 -14.10 1.57
N LYS A 124 -2.88 -14.90 1.89
CA LYS A 124 -4.09 -15.03 1.05
C LYS A 124 -4.87 -13.72 0.95
N CYS A 125 -4.97 -12.98 2.04
CA CYS A 125 -5.63 -11.68 2.06
C CYS A 125 -4.89 -10.66 1.19
N LEU A 126 -3.55 -10.63 1.27
CA LEU A 126 -2.75 -9.74 0.43
C LEU A 126 -2.86 -10.10 -1.04
N ALA A 127 -2.76 -11.38 -1.39
CA ALA A 127 -2.95 -11.85 -2.76
C ALA A 127 -4.34 -11.49 -3.32
N TYR A 128 -5.38 -11.56 -2.49
CA TYR A 128 -6.73 -11.14 -2.87
C TYR A 128 -6.80 -9.64 -3.18
N ILE A 129 -6.17 -8.78 -2.35
CA ILE A 129 -6.15 -7.33 -2.57
C ILE A 129 -5.36 -7.00 -3.83
N ASP A 130 -4.16 -7.57 -3.98
CA ASP A 130 -3.30 -7.33 -5.14
C ASP A 130 -3.97 -7.76 -6.44
N HIS A 131 -4.69 -8.89 -6.44
CA HIS A 131 -5.47 -9.31 -7.59
C HIS A 131 -6.55 -8.27 -7.97
N ARG A 132 -7.26 -7.72 -6.99
CA ARG A 132 -8.29 -6.71 -7.24
C ARG A 132 -7.71 -5.38 -7.71
N LEU A 133 -6.60 -4.93 -7.12
CA LEU A 133 -5.89 -3.73 -7.57
C LEU A 133 -5.33 -3.92 -8.98
N ALA A 134 -4.70 -5.06 -9.27
CA ALA A 134 -4.20 -5.36 -10.61
C ALA A 134 -5.30 -5.34 -11.68
N HIS A 135 -6.54 -5.65 -11.29
CA HIS A 135 -7.68 -5.60 -12.22
C HIS A 135 -8.03 -4.16 -12.62
N VAL A 136 -7.99 -3.21 -11.69
CA VAL A 136 -8.38 -1.81 -11.91
C VAL A 136 -7.21 -0.90 -12.32
N CYS A 137 -5.97 -1.23 -11.96
CA CYS A 137 -4.80 -0.47 -12.37
C CYS A 137 -4.50 -0.65 -13.86
N ASP A 138 -4.03 0.40 -14.53
CA ASP A 138 -3.66 0.37 -15.94
C ASP A 138 -2.36 -0.41 -16.18
N THR A 139 -1.42 -0.32 -15.23
CA THR A 139 -0.11 -0.95 -15.30
C THR A 139 0.17 -1.77 -14.05
N VAL A 140 0.70 -2.98 -14.22
CA VAL A 140 1.13 -3.87 -13.13
C VAL A 140 2.55 -4.32 -13.40
N VAL A 141 3.45 -4.02 -12.45
CA VAL A 141 4.87 -4.28 -12.55
C VAL A 141 5.37 -5.01 -11.32
N GLU A 142 6.07 -6.10 -11.54
CA GLU A 142 6.85 -6.77 -10.50
C GLU A 142 8.30 -6.25 -10.54
N VAL A 143 8.84 -5.96 -9.36
CA VAL A 143 10.23 -5.54 -9.18
C VAL A 143 10.97 -6.61 -8.41
N SER A 144 11.93 -7.26 -9.03
CA SER A 144 12.73 -8.31 -8.42
C SER A 144 14.19 -8.15 -8.80
N ALA A 145 15.08 -8.15 -7.80
CA ALA A 145 16.53 -8.01 -7.98
C ALA A 145 16.94 -6.82 -8.87
N GLY A 146 16.22 -5.69 -8.77
CA GLY A 146 16.48 -4.50 -9.58
C GLY A 146 16.00 -4.61 -11.03
N GLN A 147 15.27 -5.65 -11.38
CA GLN A 147 14.67 -5.85 -12.70
C GLN A 147 13.16 -5.63 -12.65
N TYR A 148 12.58 -5.23 -13.77
CA TYR A 148 11.15 -4.98 -13.93
C TYR A 148 10.52 -6.05 -14.82
N ILE A 149 9.42 -6.65 -14.35
CA ILE A 149 8.58 -7.55 -15.14
C ILE A 149 7.20 -6.89 -15.28
N VAL A 150 6.82 -6.54 -16.49
CA VAL A 150 5.51 -5.93 -16.77
C VAL A 150 4.49 -7.03 -16.99
N HIS A 151 3.52 -7.16 -16.08
CA HIS A 151 2.42 -8.12 -16.18
C HIS A 151 1.19 -7.55 -16.88
N LYS A 152 1.01 -6.23 -16.83
CA LYS A 152 -0.12 -5.53 -17.49
C LYS A 152 0.32 -4.13 -17.91
N GLY A 153 -0.17 -3.64 -19.04
CA GLY A 153 0.07 -2.28 -19.53
C GLY A 153 1.50 -2.06 -20.03
N GLU A 154 1.95 -0.83 -19.94
CA GLU A 154 3.28 -0.41 -20.38
C GLU A 154 3.97 0.36 -19.24
N LEU A 155 5.26 0.09 -19.01
CA LEU A 155 6.10 0.85 -18.10
C LEU A 155 6.87 1.89 -18.90
N VAL A 156 6.60 3.16 -18.65
CA VAL A 156 7.36 4.28 -19.20
C VAL A 156 8.32 4.77 -18.11
N LEU A 157 9.61 4.59 -18.32
CA LEU A 157 10.69 5.01 -17.41
C LEU A 157 11.22 6.40 -17.79
#